data_66688c30840c0079fe02a3a1fb35b940
#
_entry.id   66688c30840c0079fe02a3a1fb35b940
#
_cell.length_a   1.000
_cell.length_b   1.000
_cell.length_c   1.000
_cell.angle_alpha   90.00
_cell.angle_beta   90.00
_cell.angle_gamma   90.00
#
_symmetry.space_group_name_H-M   'P 1'
#
loop_
_entity.id
_entity.type
_entity.pdbx_description
1 polymer ?
#
loop_
_entity_poly.entity_id
_entity_poly.type
_entity_poly.pdbx_seq_one_letter_code
_entity_poly.pdbx_strand_id
1 'polypeptide(L)'
;LSSIWKTDDKVKEFFEIHGRPDDYEELNPGEVTYYDRFIEIDLSKIRPMIAMPFHPSNTYTIDELNANLMDILDDCEKRAEVSFDGKVKLDLKSKVHNGKLYVDQGIIAGCAGGGFENICDAADILNGTSIGADEFTLSVYPASTPIYMELVKNGAVAKLLETGAIVKTAFCGPCFGAGDTPANNAFSIRHSTRNFPNREGSKVQNGQISSVALMDARSIAATAANKGYLTAATEIDVNYTKPKYFFDKTIYENRVFDSHGVADPSVEIQLGPNIKDWPQMSALPENMLLKVVSEIHDPVTTTDELIPSGETSSYRSNPLGLAEFALSRKDPEYVGRAKEIQKAQKAIENGECAGKAVPEVGKVMGVVKKTFPDVGHDNMGFGSTIFAVKPGDGSARGQAASCQKVLGGWANIANEYATKRYRSNLINWGMLPFIIDEGELPFKNLDYIFLPEIRKAIEEGKHEFEAYVVKDGSLNPFTLKMGELTDDEREIILKGCLINYNRK
;
A
#
# COMPACT_ATOMS: atom_id res chain seq x y z
N LEU A 1 10.19 -0.21 9.19
CA LEU A 1 11.65 -0.20 8.96
C LEU A 1 12.00 0.88 7.96
N SER A 2 13.06 1.60 8.21
CA SER A 2 13.65 2.60 7.32
C SER A 2 15.17 2.46 7.36
N SER A 3 15.84 3.06 6.40
CA SER A 3 17.30 3.13 6.35
C SER A 3 17.75 4.57 6.11
N ILE A 4 18.90 4.91 6.64
CA ILE A 4 19.59 6.16 6.36
C ILE A 4 20.78 5.79 5.49
N TRP A 5 20.90 6.47 4.35
CA TRP A 5 21.99 6.26 3.42
C TRP A 5 23.00 7.38 3.56
N LYS A 6 24.29 7.04 3.52
CA LYS A 6 25.33 8.05 3.39
C LYS A 6 25.12 8.80 2.08
N THR A 7 25.23 10.12 2.13
CA THR A 7 25.22 10.96 0.92
C THR A 7 26.55 10.82 0.16
N ASP A 8 26.48 11.02 -1.14
CA ASP A 8 27.62 10.94 -2.06
C ASP A 8 27.60 12.09 -3.09
N ASP A 9 28.58 12.07 -3.98
CA ASP A 9 28.70 13.10 -5.05
C ASP A 9 27.48 13.13 -5.97
N LYS A 10 26.76 12.01 -6.15
CA LYS A 10 25.52 11.98 -6.94
C LYS A 10 24.39 12.72 -6.27
N VAL A 11 24.27 12.60 -4.95
CA VAL A 11 23.29 13.37 -4.17
C VAL A 11 23.63 14.86 -4.23
N LYS A 12 24.90 15.22 -4.10
CA LYS A 12 25.35 16.60 -4.21
C LYS A 12 25.04 17.18 -5.60
N GLU A 13 25.40 16.46 -6.67
CA GLU A 13 25.09 16.86 -8.06
C GLU A 13 23.57 17.04 -8.27
N PHE A 14 22.74 16.20 -7.65
CA PHE A 14 21.27 16.33 -7.72
C PHE A 14 20.80 17.69 -7.15
N PHE A 15 21.28 18.08 -5.98
CA PHE A 15 20.95 19.40 -5.41
C PHE A 15 21.45 20.56 -6.29
N GLU A 16 22.68 20.47 -6.81
CA GLU A 16 23.27 21.48 -7.71
C GLU A 16 22.44 21.67 -8.98
N ILE A 17 22.07 20.57 -9.65
CA ILE A 17 21.27 20.58 -10.89
C ILE A 17 19.89 21.21 -10.65
N HIS A 18 19.30 21.01 -9.46
CA HIS A 18 18.02 21.58 -9.08
C HIS A 18 18.10 23.01 -8.53
N GLY A 19 19.28 23.64 -8.55
CA GLY A 19 19.48 25.00 -8.05
C GLY A 19 19.40 25.14 -6.54
N ARG A 20 19.67 24.08 -5.81
CA ARG A 20 19.59 24.00 -4.35
C ARG A 20 20.89 23.49 -3.70
N PRO A 21 22.08 23.97 -4.10
CA PRO A 21 23.35 23.46 -3.58
C PRO A 21 23.48 23.62 -2.06
N ASP A 22 22.87 24.67 -1.50
CA ASP A 22 22.95 24.98 -0.07
C ASP A 22 22.09 24.04 0.80
N ASP A 23 21.19 23.26 0.19
CA ASP A 23 20.37 22.26 0.90
C ASP A 23 21.08 20.90 1.01
N TYR A 24 22.26 20.74 0.43
CA TYR A 24 23.04 19.52 0.54
C TYR A 24 23.75 19.46 1.89
N GLU A 25 23.51 18.38 2.62
CA GLU A 25 24.22 18.05 3.85
C GLU A 25 24.88 16.68 3.72
N GLU A 26 26.14 16.59 4.13
CA GLU A 26 26.85 15.32 4.18
C GLU A 26 26.41 14.51 5.41
N LEU A 27 25.76 13.37 5.18
CA LEU A 27 25.36 12.46 6.25
C LEU A 27 26.45 11.45 6.51
N ASN A 28 27.16 11.61 7.61
CA ASN A 28 28.18 10.67 8.08
C ASN A 28 27.84 10.12 9.46
N PRO A 29 28.20 8.88 9.77
CA PRO A 29 28.22 8.39 11.15
C PRO A 29 29.13 9.27 12.02
N GLY A 30 28.85 9.38 13.32
CA GLY A 30 29.75 10.03 14.28
C GLY A 30 31.08 9.29 14.43
N GLU A 31 32.04 9.91 15.14
CA GLU A 31 33.37 9.32 15.37
C GLU A 31 33.30 7.92 15.98
N VAL A 32 32.31 7.68 16.84
CA VAL A 32 32.02 6.36 17.43
C VAL A 32 30.54 6.06 17.20
N THR A 33 30.27 4.98 16.49
CA THR A 33 28.91 4.53 16.17
C THR A 33 28.74 3.06 16.49
N TYR A 34 27.72 2.71 17.25
CA TYR A 34 27.42 1.34 17.66
C TYR A 34 26.33 0.75 16.77
N TYR A 35 26.56 -0.46 16.30
CA TYR A 35 25.63 -1.22 15.47
C TYR A 35 25.35 -2.58 16.09
N ASP A 36 24.12 -3.02 16.07
CA ASP A 36 23.73 -4.37 16.52
C ASP A 36 24.26 -5.45 15.57
N ARG A 37 24.36 -5.11 14.29
CA ARG A 37 24.83 -6.05 13.22
C ARG A 37 25.52 -5.27 12.11
N PHE A 38 26.43 -5.96 11.45
CA PHE A 38 27.13 -5.50 10.25
C PHE A 38 26.88 -6.48 9.11
N ILE A 39 26.55 -5.96 7.92
CA ILE A 39 26.40 -6.74 6.69
C ILE A 39 27.24 -6.05 5.62
N GLU A 40 28.18 -6.79 5.05
CA GLU A 40 29.00 -6.32 3.94
C GLU A 40 28.51 -6.95 2.63
N ILE A 41 28.28 -6.12 1.61
CA ILE A 41 27.87 -6.56 0.27
C ILE A 41 28.84 -5.97 -0.75
N ASP A 42 29.60 -6.83 -1.40
CA ASP A 42 30.50 -6.45 -2.49
C ASP A 42 29.68 -6.25 -3.78
N LEU A 43 29.42 -4.99 -4.12
CA LEU A 43 28.60 -4.63 -5.29
C LEU A 43 29.22 -5.10 -6.61
N SER A 44 30.54 -5.31 -6.67
CA SER A 44 31.20 -5.82 -7.88
C SER A 44 30.84 -7.28 -8.23
N LYS A 45 30.29 -8.01 -7.26
CA LYS A 45 29.86 -9.41 -7.41
C LYS A 45 28.38 -9.56 -7.71
N ILE A 46 27.62 -8.47 -7.68
CA ILE A 46 26.19 -8.51 -7.98
C ILE A 46 26.00 -8.79 -9.47
N ARG A 47 25.19 -9.80 -9.77
CA ARG A 47 24.75 -10.16 -11.12
C ARG A 47 23.35 -9.59 -11.41
N PRO A 48 22.94 -9.49 -12.69
CA PRO A 48 21.53 -9.18 -13.01
C PRO A 48 20.59 -10.19 -12.34
N MET A 49 19.58 -9.66 -11.66
CA MET A 49 18.68 -10.45 -10.83
C MET A 49 17.22 -10.30 -11.28
N ILE A 50 16.43 -11.32 -10.98
CA ILE A 50 15.00 -11.34 -11.19
C ILE A 50 14.31 -11.78 -9.90
N ALA A 51 13.32 -10.99 -9.43
CA ALA A 51 12.46 -11.39 -8.33
C ALA A 51 11.16 -11.98 -8.91
N MET A 52 11.03 -13.29 -8.82
CA MET A 52 9.90 -14.05 -9.36
C MET A 52 8.59 -13.79 -8.59
N PRO A 53 7.42 -14.02 -9.19
CA PRO A 53 6.14 -13.88 -8.48
C PRO A 53 6.09 -14.78 -7.21
N PHE A 54 5.38 -14.42 -6.16
CA PHE A 54 4.56 -13.22 -5.92
C PHE A 54 5.11 -12.41 -4.74
N HIS A 55 6.41 -12.42 -4.53
CA HIS A 55 7.05 -11.68 -3.44
C HIS A 55 8.46 -11.22 -3.86
N PRO A 56 8.90 -9.98 -3.50
CA PRO A 56 10.22 -9.49 -3.88
C PRO A 56 11.41 -10.32 -3.35
N SER A 57 11.22 -11.11 -2.29
CA SER A 57 12.27 -12.00 -1.76
C SER A 57 12.44 -13.31 -2.54
N ASN A 58 11.56 -13.60 -3.51
CA ASN A 58 11.70 -14.76 -4.38
C ASN A 58 12.69 -14.45 -5.52
N THR A 59 13.94 -14.21 -5.15
CA THR A 59 14.96 -13.60 -6.02
C THR A 59 16.05 -14.59 -6.39
N TYR A 60 16.40 -14.60 -7.68
CA TYR A 60 17.44 -15.41 -8.30
C TYR A 60 18.32 -14.51 -9.18
N THR A 61 19.55 -14.90 -9.45
CA THR A 61 20.23 -14.36 -10.62
C THR A 61 19.52 -14.87 -11.89
N ILE A 62 19.55 -14.10 -12.98
CA ILE A 62 18.96 -14.55 -14.26
C ILE A 62 19.64 -15.84 -14.75
N ASP A 63 20.95 -15.94 -14.54
CA ASP A 63 21.73 -17.16 -14.87
C ASP A 63 21.23 -18.37 -14.06
N GLU A 64 20.98 -18.21 -12.76
CA GLU A 64 20.47 -19.27 -11.89
C GLU A 64 19.05 -19.70 -12.29
N LEU A 65 18.18 -18.73 -12.61
CA LEU A 65 16.84 -19.01 -13.12
C LEU A 65 16.93 -19.83 -14.42
N ASN A 66 17.74 -19.40 -15.38
CA ASN A 66 17.89 -20.08 -16.67
C ASN A 66 18.45 -21.50 -16.52
N ALA A 67 19.34 -21.72 -15.56
CA ALA A 67 19.93 -23.04 -15.27
C ALA A 67 18.94 -24.01 -14.61
N ASN A 68 17.97 -23.51 -13.84
CA ASN A 68 17.01 -24.30 -13.05
C ASN A 68 15.55 -23.96 -13.43
N LEU A 69 15.33 -23.61 -14.68
CA LEU A 69 14.10 -22.97 -15.16
C LEU A 69 12.82 -23.70 -14.74
N MET A 70 12.73 -25.00 -15.05
CA MET A 70 11.50 -25.75 -14.81
C MET A 70 11.17 -25.92 -13.33
N ASP A 71 12.16 -26.10 -12.48
CA ASP A 71 11.98 -26.27 -11.03
C ASP A 71 11.53 -24.96 -10.37
N ILE A 72 12.10 -23.82 -10.78
CA ILE A 72 11.74 -22.50 -10.25
C ILE A 72 10.34 -22.10 -10.71
N LEU A 73 9.97 -22.37 -11.98
CA LEU A 73 8.62 -22.09 -12.47
C LEU A 73 7.58 -22.98 -11.78
N ASP A 74 7.89 -24.25 -11.52
CA ASP A 74 7.03 -25.16 -10.77
C ASP A 74 6.79 -24.67 -9.33
N ASP A 75 7.81 -24.17 -8.64
CA ASP A 75 7.68 -23.56 -7.32
C ASP A 75 6.81 -22.30 -7.36
N CYS A 76 6.96 -21.44 -8.37
CA CYS A 76 6.11 -20.26 -8.55
C CYS A 76 4.63 -20.64 -8.77
N GLU A 77 4.36 -21.66 -9.58
CA GLU A 77 3.00 -22.16 -9.83
C GLU A 77 2.36 -22.74 -8.55
N LYS A 78 3.12 -23.51 -7.76
CA LYS A 78 2.67 -24.04 -6.45
C LYS A 78 2.37 -22.92 -5.45
N ARG A 79 3.21 -21.89 -5.39
CA ARG A 79 2.97 -20.70 -4.55
C ARG A 79 1.72 -19.94 -5.00
N ALA A 80 1.48 -19.87 -6.31
CA ALA A 80 0.25 -19.29 -6.85
C ALA A 80 -0.99 -20.07 -6.40
N GLU A 81 -0.97 -21.39 -6.51
CA GLU A 81 -2.08 -22.25 -6.07
C GLU A 81 -2.46 -22.00 -4.61
N VAL A 82 -1.45 -21.91 -3.72
CA VAL A 82 -1.66 -21.59 -2.30
C VAL A 82 -2.17 -20.15 -2.12
N SER A 83 -1.57 -19.17 -2.81
CA SER A 83 -1.92 -17.75 -2.64
C SER A 83 -3.33 -17.41 -3.13
N PHE A 84 -3.88 -18.20 -4.06
CA PHE A 84 -5.19 -17.99 -4.65
C PHE A 84 -6.23 -19.05 -4.27
N ASP A 85 -5.95 -19.88 -3.27
CA ASP A 85 -6.84 -20.97 -2.80
C ASP A 85 -7.33 -21.88 -3.96
N GLY A 86 -6.50 -22.11 -4.96
CA GLY A 86 -6.85 -22.88 -6.14
C GLY A 86 -7.93 -22.27 -7.06
N LYS A 87 -8.35 -21.02 -6.82
CA LYS A 87 -9.41 -20.34 -7.60
C LYS A 87 -9.02 -20.04 -9.04
N VAL A 88 -7.73 -19.88 -9.30
CA VAL A 88 -7.14 -19.65 -10.62
C VAL A 88 -5.86 -20.44 -10.74
N LYS A 89 -5.51 -20.79 -11.99
CA LYS A 89 -4.29 -21.55 -12.26
C LYS A 89 -3.32 -20.69 -13.05
N LEU A 90 -2.11 -20.49 -12.50
CA LEU A 90 -0.98 -19.92 -13.21
C LEU A 90 -0.25 -21.01 -13.99
N ASP A 91 0.11 -20.73 -15.24
CA ASP A 91 0.83 -21.66 -16.11
C ASP A 91 2.05 -20.95 -16.74
N LEU A 92 3.12 -20.84 -15.96
CA LEU A 92 4.39 -20.25 -16.42
C LEU A 92 5.21 -21.24 -17.27
N LYS A 93 5.06 -22.53 -17.01
CA LYS A 93 5.80 -23.58 -17.76
C LYS A 93 5.42 -23.61 -19.24
N SER A 94 4.18 -23.22 -19.58
CA SER A 94 3.75 -23.09 -20.99
C SER A 94 4.49 -22.00 -21.77
N LYS A 95 5.17 -21.07 -21.08
CA LYS A 95 5.96 -20.00 -21.69
C LYS A 95 7.42 -20.39 -21.98
N VAL A 96 7.78 -21.63 -21.73
CA VAL A 96 9.11 -22.12 -22.05
C VAL A 96 9.15 -22.64 -23.47
N HIS A 97 9.89 -21.94 -24.34
CA HIS A 97 10.08 -22.30 -25.74
C HIS A 97 11.56 -22.60 -26.02
N ASN A 98 11.86 -23.79 -26.52
CA ASN A 98 13.22 -24.23 -26.81
C ASN A 98 14.19 -24.07 -25.60
N GLY A 99 13.69 -24.35 -24.40
CA GLY A 99 14.47 -24.25 -23.15
C GLY A 99 14.72 -22.83 -22.65
N LYS A 100 14.06 -21.82 -23.22
CA LYS A 100 14.14 -20.41 -22.78
C LYS A 100 12.75 -19.90 -22.35
N LEU A 101 12.74 -19.08 -21.30
CA LEU A 101 11.54 -18.45 -20.81
C LEU A 101 11.17 -17.27 -21.73
N TYR A 102 9.95 -17.30 -22.26
CA TYR A 102 9.36 -16.19 -22.99
C TYR A 102 8.56 -15.28 -22.04
N VAL A 103 8.70 -13.99 -22.22
CA VAL A 103 8.05 -12.91 -21.45
C VAL A 103 7.06 -12.21 -22.37
N ASP A 104 5.85 -11.94 -21.89
CA ASP A 104 4.82 -11.29 -22.71
C ASP A 104 4.92 -9.75 -22.67
N GLN A 105 5.45 -9.20 -21.56
CA GLN A 105 5.46 -7.75 -21.35
C GLN A 105 6.68 -7.31 -20.56
N GLY A 106 7.36 -6.26 -21.04
CA GLY A 106 8.37 -5.51 -20.32
C GLY A 106 7.86 -4.12 -19.95
N ILE A 107 8.16 -3.67 -18.71
CA ILE A 107 7.80 -2.32 -18.24
C ILE A 107 8.96 -1.68 -17.49
N ILE A 108 9.35 -0.49 -17.91
CA ILE A 108 10.31 0.37 -17.22
C ILE A 108 9.52 1.57 -16.69
N ALA A 109 9.25 1.64 -15.37
CA ALA A 109 8.29 2.61 -14.86
C ALA A 109 8.56 3.08 -13.42
N GLY A 110 7.90 4.19 -13.09
CA GLY A 110 7.79 4.72 -11.74
C GLY A 110 9.09 5.28 -11.18
N CYS A 111 9.11 5.48 -9.86
CA CYS A 111 10.26 6.05 -9.15
C CYS A 111 11.49 5.14 -9.16
N ALA A 112 11.32 3.83 -9.36
CA ALA A 112 12.41 2.88 -9.42
C ALA A 112 13.02 2.77 -10.83
N GLY A 113 12.17 2.53 -11.86
CA GLY A 113 12.63 2.26 -13.22
C GLY A 113 12.71 3.49 -14.11
N GLY A 114 11.83 4.48 -13.90
CA GLY A 114 11.67 5.64 -14.78
C GLY A 114 12.73 6.74 -14.66
N GLY A 115 13.82 6.50 -13.92
CA GLY A 115 14.93 7.43 -13.79
C GLY A 115 15.65 7.69 -15.13
N PHE A 116 16.24 8.86 -15.26
CA PHE A 116 16.90 9.30 -16.50
C PHE A 116 17.96 8.31 -16.98
N GLU A 117 18.89 7.91 -16.10
CA GLU A 117 19.98 7.00 -16.45
C GLU A 117 19.44 5.61 -16.86
N ASN A 118 18.43 5.08 -16.17
CA ASN A 118 17.83 3.79 -16.50
C ASN A 118 17.25 3.75 -17.91
N ILE A 119 16.57 4.83 -18.30
CA ILE A 119 15.94 4.91 -19.63
C ILE A 119 16.98 5.16 -20.71
N CYS A 120 18.01 5.96 -20.44
CA CYS A 120 19.12 6.14 -21.38
C CYS A 120 19.87 4.82 -21.62
N ASP A 121 20.17 4.07 -20.58
CA ASP A 121 20.83 2.76 -20.70
C ASP A 121 19.97 1.77 -21.48
N ALA A 122 18.66 1.75 -21.24
CA ALA A 122 17.73 0.93 -22.02
C ALA A 122 17.68 1.34 -23.49
N ALA A 123 17.68 2.65 -23.77
CA ALA A 123 17.72 3.18 -25.15
C ALA A 123 19.03 2.83 -25.87
N ASP A 124 20.17 2.81 -25.17
CA ASP A 124 21.45 2.41 -25.76
C ASP A 124 21.50 0.91 -26.09
N ILE A 125 20.94 0.04 -25.21
CA ILE A 125 20.81 -1.40 -25.47
C ILE A 125 19.92 -1.66 -26.71
N LEU A 126 18.83 -0.91 -26.84
CA LEU A 126 17.84 -1.12 -27.89
C LEU A 126 18.18 -0.40 -29.19
N ASN A 127 19.18 0.49 -29.20
CA ASN A 127 19.52 1.29 -30.36
C ASN A 127 19.87 0.43 -31.60
N GLY A 128 19.14 0.64 -32.68
CA GLY A 128 19.30 -0.11 -33.93
C GLY A 128 18.74 -1.55 -33.89
N THR A 129 17.95 -1.92 -32.85
CA THR A 129 17.30 -3.21 -32.73
C THR A 129 15.79 -3.07 -32.95
N SER A 130 15.06 -4.20 -32.85
CA SER A 130 13.61 -4.26 -32.82
C SER A 130 13.16 -5.19 -31.72
N ILE A 131 12.09 -4.81 -31.01
CA ILE A 131 11.46 -5.69 -30.01
C ILE A 131 10.69 -6.86 -30.63
N GLY A 132 10.62 -6.94 -31.95
CA GLY A 132 9.88 -7.96 -32.69
C GLY A 132 8.48 -7.50 -33.07
N ALA A 133 7.80 -8.34 -33.85
CA ALA A 133 6.41 -8.14 -34.28
C ALA A 133 5.45 -9.18 -33.65
N ASP A 134 5.93 -9.95 -32.69
CA ASP A 134 5.17 -10.97 -31.96
C ASP A 134 4.40 -10.36 -30.78
N GLU A 135 4.02 -11.17 -29.80
CA GLU A 135 3.18 -10.76 -28.68
C GLU A 135 3.90 -9.91 -27.64
N PHE A 136 5.23 -9.91 -27.60
CA PHE A 136 6.02 -9.12 -26.63
C PHE A 136 5.77 -7.62 -26.79
N THR A 137 5.53 -6.94 -25.68
CA THR A 137 5.38 -5.48 -25.65
C THR A 137 6.35 -4.85 -24.65
N LEU A 138 6.84 -3.63 -24.94
CA LEU A 138 7.65 -2.82 -24.02
C LEU A 138 7.01 -1.46 -23.82
N SER A 139 6.70 -1.12 -22.56
CA SER A 139 6.24 0.22 -22.18
C SER A 139 7.25 0.92 -21.27
N VAL A 140 7.53 2.19 -21.56
CA VAL A 140 8.47 3.01 -20.81
C VAL A 140 7.76 4.25 -20.27
N TYR A 141 7.88 4.48 -18.96
CA TYR A 141 7.28 5.60 -18.24
C TYR A 141 8.37 6.39 -17.50
N PRO A 142 8.78 7.56 -17.99
CA PRO A 142 9.69 8.45 -17.26
C PRO A 142 9.13 8.80 -15.88
N ALA A 143 10.01 8.97 -14.88
CA ALA A 143 9.59 9.25 -13.51
C ALA A 143 8.97 10.63 -13.32
N SER A 144 9.30 11.58 -14.21
CA SER A 144 8.74 12.94 -14.20
C SER A 144 8.73 13.57 -15.59
N THR A 145 7.99 14.67 -15.75
CA THR A 145 7.94 15.40 -17.01
C THR A 145 9.28 16.07 -17.36
N PRO A 146 10.07 16.65 -16.42
CA PRO A 146 11.42 17.12 -16.71
C PRO A 146 12.35 16.02 -17.23
N ILE A 147 12.31 14.83 -16.65
CA ILE A 147 13.07 13.67 -17.15
C ILE A 147 12.62 13.34 -18.58
N TYR A 148 11.31 13.28 -18.82
CA TYR A 148 10.78 13.00 -20.16
C TYR A 148 11.28 14.02 -21.18
N MET A 149 11.28 15.31 -20.82
CA MET A 149 11.77 16.36 -21.69
C MET A 149 13.26 16.19 -22.04
N GLU A 150 14.11 15.86 -21.07
CA GLU A 150 15.53 15.63 -21.34
C GLU A 150 15.77 14.37 -22.19
N LEU A 151 14.95 13.30 -22.01
CA LEU A 151 14.99 12.12 -22.87
C LEU A 151 14.55 12.42 -24.32
N VAL A 152 13.66 13.39 -24.52
CA VAL A 152 13.31 13.90 -25.87
C VAL A 152 14.47 14.68 -26.45
N LYS A 153 15.06 15.61 -25.68
CA LYS A 153 16.17 16.47 -26.14
C LYS A 153 17.44 15.68 -26.51
N ASN A 154 17.75 14.62 -25.75
CA ASN A 154 18.94 13.78 -26.00
C ASN A 154 18.71 12.67 -27.04
N GLY A 155 17.48 12.52 -27.55
CA GLY A 155 17.12 11.52 -28.56
C GLY A 155 16.83 10.11 -28.05
N ALA A 156 16.87 9.84 -26.74
CA ALA A 156 16.58 8.52 -26.18
C ALA A 156 15.14 8.06 -26.49
N VAL A 157 14.18 8.99 -26.48
CA VAL A 157 12.79 8.70 -26.84
C VAL A 157 12.68 8.23 -28.29
N ALA A 158 13.39 8.88 -29.23
CA ALA A 158 13.38 8.49 -30.64
C ALA A 158 13.94 7.07 -30.81
N LYS A 159 15.10 6.77 -30.20
CA LYS A 159 15.69 5.42 -30.21
C LYS A 159 14.71 4.36 -29.74
N LEU A 160 13.97 4.59 -28.63
CA LEU A 160 13.00 3.66 -28.09
C LEU A 160 11.81 3.47 -29.04
N LEU A 161 11.25 4.54 -29.59
CA LEU A 161 10.11 4.47 -30.52
C LEU A 161 10.46 3.73 -31.80
N GLU A 162 11.66 3.90 -32.33
CA GLU A 162 12.15 3.20 -33.54
C GLU A 162 12.22 1.68 -33.34
N THR A 163 12.37 1.20 -32.10
CA THR A 163 12.39 -0.26 -31.81
C THR A 163 10.99 -0.88 -31.74
N GLY A 164 9.93 -0.08 -31.67
CA GLY A 164 8.57 -0.51 -31.41
C GLY A 164 8.13 -0.39 -29.96
N ALA A 165 8.98 0.12 -29.05
CA ALA A 165 8.60 0.39 -27.67
C ALA A 165 7.58 1.55 -27.57
N ILE A 166 6.73 1.52 -26.55
CA ILE A 166 5.73 2.56 -26.28
C ILE A 166 6.23 3.46 -25.17
N VAL A 167 6.52 4.74 -25.49
CA VAL A 167 6.91 5.73 -24.47
C VAL A 167 5.68 6.51 -24.03
N LYS A 168 5.42 6.53 -22.75
CA LYS A 168 4.25 7.17 -22.13
C LYS A 168 4.66 8.31 -21.22
N THR A 169 3.69 9.12 -20.80
CA THR A 169 3.93 10.20 -19.82
C THR A 169 4.18 9.63 -18.43
N ALA A 170 4.76 10.44 -17.53
CA ALA A 170 5.00 10.08 -16.14
C ALA A 170 3.69 9.63 -15.45
N PHE A 171 3.63 8.38 -15.06
CA PHE A 171 2.47 7.78 -14.42
C PHE A 171 2.85 6.55 -13.60
N CYS A 172 2.37 6.45 -12.37
CA CYS A 172 2.65 5.34 -11.47
C CYS A 172 1.74 4.12 -11.70
N GLY A 173 0.86 4.16 -12.69
CA GLY A 173 -0.18 3.16 -12.96
C GLY A 173 0.28 1.71 -13.00
N PRO A 174 1.34 1.36 -13.73
CA PRO A 174 1.82 -0.01 -13.80
C PRO A 174 2.23 -0.62 -12.45
N CYS A 175 2.63 0.21 -11.48
CA CYS A 175 3.03 -0.28 -10.15
C CYS A 175 1.84 -0.72 -9.28
N PHE A 176 0.59 -0.42 -9.67
CA PHE A 176 -0.60 -0.76 -8.90
C PHE A 176 -1.80 -1.21 -9.76
N GLY A 177 -1.55 -1.63 -10.98
CA GLY A 177 -2.59 -2.21 -11.85
C GLY A 177 -3.57 -1.22 -12.49
N ALA A 178 -3.22 0.07 -12.58
CA ALA A 178 -4.04 1.09 -13.23
C ALA A 178 -3.58 1.42 -14.65
N GLY A 179 -2.73 0.62 -15.25
CA GLY A 179 -2.25 0.76 -16.63
C GLY A 179 -1.34 -0.40 -17.00
N ASP A 180 -1.31 -0.75 -18.26
CA ASP A 180 -0.57 -1.89 -18.81
C ASP A 180 -0.83 -3.20 -18.03
N THR A 181 -2.11 -3.45 -17.74
CA THR A 181 -2.53 -4.72 -17.14
C THR A 181 -2.22 -5.84 -18.13
N PRO A 182 -1.46 -6.89 -17.73
CA PRO A 182 -1.13 -7.98 -18.60
C PRO A 182 -2.38 -8.78 -19.01
N ALA A 183 -2.31 -9.47 -20.13
CA ALA A 183 -3.33 -10.44 -20.53
C ALA A 183 -3.45 -11.59 -19.51
N ASN A 184 -4.52 -12.36 -19.61
CA ASN A 184 -4.69 -13.54 -18.76
C ASN A 184 -3.55 -14.53 -18.97
N ASN A 185 -2.99 -15.05 -17.88
CA ASN A 185 -1.79 -15.90 -17.84
C ASN A 185 -0.51 -15.26 -18.40
N ALA A 186 -0.48 -13.95 -18.62
CA ALA A 186 0.73 -13.28 -19.08
C ALA A 186 1.78 -13.16 -17.97
N PHE A 187 3.05 -13.24 -18.38
CA PHE A 187 4.21 -13.00 -17.53
C PHE A 187 4.85 -11.66 -17.90
N SER A 188 4.84 -10.73 -16.96
CA SER A 188 5.37 -9.37 -17.12
C SER A 188 6.64 -9.18 -16.30
N ILE A 189 7.70 -8.65 -16.90
CA ILE A 189 8.92 -8.21 -16.19
C ILE A 189 8.89 -6.68 -16.03
N ARG A 190 9.16 -6.19 -14.81
CA ARG A 190 9.02 -4.77 -14.51
C ARG A 190 10.19 -4.22 -13.69
N HIS A 191 10.70 -3.08 -14.08
CA HIS A 191 11.47 -2.23 -13.17
C HIS A 191 10.47 -1.37 -12.41
N SER A 192 9.93 -1.91 -11.35
CA SER A 192 8.97 -1.28 -10.45
C SER A 192 9.25 -1.74 -9.01
N THR A 193 8.34 -1.53 -8.06
CA THR A 193 8.63 -1.74 -6.65
C THR A 193 8.00 -2.99 -6.03
N ARG A 194 7.05 -3.65 -6.72
CA ARG A 194 6.26 -4.76 -6.12
C ARG A 194 5.77 -5.74 -7.17
N ASN A 195 5.75 -7.01 -6.78
CA ASN A 195 5.25 -8.14 -7.57
C ASN A 195 4.27 -9.02 -6.77
N PHE A 196 3.57 -8.45 -5.80
CA PHE A 196 2.56 -9.16 -5.02
C PHE A 196 1.37 -9.59 -5.88
N PRO A 197 0.59 -10.61 -5.43
CA PRO A 197 -0.59 -11.08 -6.15
C PRO A 197 -1.56 -9.96 -6.54
N ASN A 198 -2.08 -10.01 -7.76
CA ASN A 198 -3.04 -9.05 -8.34
C ASN A 198 -2.59 -7.58 -8.37
N ARG A 199 -1.32 -7.31 -8.07
CA ARG A 199 -0.76 -5.95 -8.07
C ARG A 199 -0.69 -5.37 -9.49
N GLU A 200 -0.65 -6.23 -10.49
CA GLU A 200 -0.62 -5.89 -11.91
C GLU A 200 -2.01 -5.56 -12.49
N GLY A 201 -3.09 -5.84 -11.74
CA GLY A 201 -4.47 -5.48 -12.10
C GLY A 201 -5.35 -6.63 -12.56
N SER A 202 -4.88 -7.89 -12.55
CA SER A 202 -5.73 -9.05 -12.85
C SER A 202 -6.82 -9.24 -11.79
N LYS A 203 -7.97 -9.81 -12.20
CA LYS A 203 -9.16 -9.97 -11.36
C LYS A 203 -9.46 -11.45 -11.16
N VAL A 204 -9.01 -12.02 -10.06
CA VAL A 204 -9.20 -13.44 -9.70
C VAL A 204 -10.68 -13.81 -9.64
N GLN A 205 -11.55 -12.91 -9.15
CA GLN A 205 -13.00 -13.11 -9.13
C GLN A 205 -13.62 -13.31 -10.53
N ASN A 206 -12.91 -12.86 -11.59
CA ASN A 206 -13.31 -13.06 -12.98
C ASN A 206 -12.54 -14.21 -13.65
N GLY A 207 -11.85 -15.06 -12.88
CA GLY A 207 -11.02 -16.16 -13.40
C GLY A 207 -9.72 -15.70 -14.07
N GLN A 208 -9.28 -14.45 -13.82
CA GLN A 208 -8.06 -13.89 -14.41
C GLN A 208 -6.88 -14.05 -13.46
N ILE A 209 -5.73 -14.40 -14.01
CA ILE A 209 -4.45 -14.37 -13.34
C ILE A 209 -3.38 -13.87 -14.30
N SER A 210 -2.46 -13.07 -13.82
CA SER A 210 -1.20 -12.76 -14.48
C SER A 210 -0.12 -12.63 -13.42
N SER A 211 1.12 -12.52 -13.82
CA SER A 211 2.23 -12.50 -12.88
C SER A 211 3.27 -11.45 -13.24
N VAL A 212 3.92 -10.92 -12.22
CA VAL A 212 4.97 -9.92 -12.37
C VAL A 212 6.25 -10.43 -11.72
N ALA A 213 7.36 -10.33 -12.45
CA ALA A 213 8.70 -10.39 -11.88
C ALA A 213 9.36 -9.00 -11.88
N LEU A 214 10.20 -8.73 -10.89
CA LEU A 214 10.96 -7.48 -10.84
C LEU A 214 12.35 -7.70 -11.43
N MET A 215 12.76 -6.77 -12.30
CA MET A 215 14.09 -6.76 -12.93
C MET A 215 14.60 -5.33 -13.08
N ASP A 216 15.89 -5.17 -13.34
CA ASP A 216 16.48 -3.89 -13.71
C ASP A 216 16.14 -3.50 -15.17
N ALA A 217 16.19 -2.18 -15.48
CA ALA A 217 15.83 -1.64 -16.79
C ALA A 217 16.71 -2.16 -17.92
N ARG A 218 17.99 -2.41 -17.67
CA ARG A 218 18.93 -2.92 -18.68
C ARG A 218 18.59 -4.35 -19.06
N SER A 219 18.29 -5.23 -18.09
CA SER A 219 17.90 -6.61 -18.37
C SER A 219 16.51 -6.70 -19.03
N ILE A 220 15.61 -5.77 -18.72
CA ILE A 220 14.33 -5.64 -19.46
C ILE A 220 14.61 -5.25 -20.92
N ALA A 221 15.48 -4.28 -21.15
CA ALA A 221 15.87 -3.87 -22.52
C ALA A 221 16.58 -4.99 -23.26
N ALA A 222 17.46 -5.76 -22.60
CA ALA A 222 18.12 -6.93 -23.17
C ALA A 222 17.10 -8.01 -23.58
N THR A 223 16.12 -8.29 -22.74
CA THR A 223 15.01 -9.19 -23.04
C THR A 223 14.18 -8.69 -24.22
N ALA A 224 13.93 -7.38 -24.31
CA ALA A 224 13.23 -6.76 -25.43
C ALA A 224 14.04 -6.88 -26.74
N ALA A 225 15.36 -6.59 -26.71
CA ALA A 225 16.25 -6.79 -27.87
C ALA A 225 16.27 -8.24 -28.36
N ASN A 226 16.09 -9.20 -27.44
CA ASN A 226 15.95 -10.62 -27.73
C ASN A 226 14.47 -11.04 -27.91
N LYS A 227 13.61 -10.10 -28.29
CA LYS A 227 12.21 -10.35 -28.73
C LYS A 227 11.38 -11.09 -27.69
N GLY A 228 11.53 -10.74 -26.41
CA GLY A 228 10.79 -11.31 -25.29
C GLY A 228 11.44 -12.55 -24.64
N TYR A 229 12.52 -13.09 -25.15
CA TYR A 229 13.23 -14.17 -24.45
C TYR A 229 14.09 -13.61 -23.31
N LEU A 230 13.87 -14.11 -22.10
CA LEU A 230 14.54 -13.64 -20.90
C LEU A 230 16.06 -13.63 -21.08
N THR A 231 16.66 -12.45 -20.93
CA THR A 231 18.07 -12.19 -21.22
C THR A 231 18.65 -11.25 -20.16
N ALA A 232 19.79 -11.58 -19.60
CA ALA A 232 20.51 -10.70 -18.67
C ALA A 232 21.21 -9.57 -19.44
N ALA A 233 21.29 -8.37 -18.85
CA ALA A 233 21.99 -7.24 -19.46
C ALA A 233 23.47 -7.53 -19.77
N THR A 234 24.09 -8.44 -19.01
CA THR A 234 25.48 -8.89 -19.20
C THR A 234 25.69 -9.76 -20.44
N GLU A 235 24.64 -10.24 -21.08
CA GLU A 235 24.71 -11.03 -22.32
C GLU A 235 24.81 -10.15 -23.58
N ILE A 236 24.63 -8.83 -23.43
CA ILE A 236 24.67 -7.87 -24.55
C ILE A 236 25.86 -6.93 -24.38
N ASP A 237 26.70 -6.85 -25.41
CA ASP A 237 27.80 -5.89 -25.44
C ASP A 237 27.30 -4.52 -25.90
N VAL A 238 27.32 -3.53 -25.00
CA VAL A 238 26.77 -2.19 -25.21
C VAL A 238 27.73 -1.13 -24.72
N ASN A 239 27.97 -0.13 -25.57
CA ASN A 239 28.67 1.08 -25.19
C ASN A 239 27.66 2.11 -24.68
N TYR A 240 27.54 2.25 -23.35
CA TYR A 240 26.62 3.20 -22.72
C TYR A 240 27.11 4.63 -22.88
N THR A 241 26.26 5.50 -23.44
CA THR A 241 26.57 6.91 -23.71
C THR A 241 26.64 7.78 -22.45
N LYS A 242 25.94 7.40 -21.39
CA LYS A 242 25.91 8.09 -20.07
C LYS A 242 25.73 9.60 -20.18
N PRO A 243 24.66 10.07 -20.84
CA PRO A 243 24.39 11.49 -20.97
C PRO A 243 24.14 12.15 -19.60
N LYS A 244 24.54 13.42 -19.47
CA LYS A 244 24.29 14.19 -18.25
C LYS A 244 22.83 14.66 -18.22
N TYR A 245 22.19 14.53 -17.05
CA TYR A 245 20.85 15.08 -16.81
C TYR A 245 20.91 16.57 -16.49
N PHE A 246 19.96 17.34 -17.04
CA PHE A 246 19.73 18.74 -16.71
C PHE A 246 18.27 18.93 -16.30
N PHE A 247 18.06 19.64 -15.18
CA PHE A 247 16.71 19.96 -14.74
C PHE A 247 16.21 21.24 -15.41
N ASP A 248 15.11 21.11 -16.17
CA ASP A 248 14.41 22.24 -16.80
C ASP A 248 13.07 22.45 -16.08
N LYS A 249 12.96 23.55 -15.32
CA LYS A 249 11.77 23.87 -14.53
C LYS A 249 10.64 24.53 -15.34
N THR A 250 10.89 24.91 -16.60
CA THR A 250 9.94 25.66 -17.46
C THR A 250 8.56 25.01 -17.51
N ILE A 251 8.49 23.66 -17.49
CA ILE A 251 7.21 22.92 -17.48
C ILE A 251 6.39 23.24 -16.24
N TYR A 252 7.03 23.35 -15.08
CA TYR A 252 6.35 23.70 -13.83
C TYR A 252 5.96 25.17 -13.82
N GLU A 253 6.83 26.06 -14.26
CA GLU A 253 6.53 27.49 -14.37
C GLU A 253 5.32 27.77 -15.27
N ASN A 254 5.13 26.97 -16.33
CA ASN A 254 4.00 27.11 -17.24
C ASN A 254 2.71 26.42 -16.78
N ARG A 255 2.74 25.53 -15.79
CA ARG A 255 1.58 24.71 -15.43
C ARG A 255 1.17 24.75 -13.97
N VAL A 256 2.07 25.13 -13.09
CA VAL A 256 1.83 25.15 -11.64
C VAL A 256 1.73 26.60 -11.18
N PHE A 257 0.62 26.95 -10.57
CA PHE A 257 0.49 28.24 -9.90
C PHE A 257 1.41 28.24 -8.67
N ASP A 258 2.28 29.24 -8.62
CA ASP A 258 3.16 29.48 -7.47
C ASP A 258 2.75 30.80 -6.81
N SER A 259 2.28 30.71 -5.56
CA SER A 259 1.94 31.87 -4.75
C SER A 259 3.15 32.58 -4.16
N HIS A 260 4.37 32.06 -4.37
CA HIS A 260 5.60 32.55 -3.75
C HIS A 260 5.52 32.67 -2.22
N GLY A 261 4.78 31.78 -1.56
CA GLY A 261 4.55 31.77 -0.12
C GLY A 261 3.56 32.82 0.38
N VAL A 262 2.91 33.56 -0.49
CA VAL A 262 1.87 34.54 -0.13
C VAL A 262 0.52 33.84 -0.04
N ALA A 263 -0.06 33.80 1.17
CA ALA A 263 -1.41 33.26 1.36
C ALA A 263 -2.47 34.28 0.88
N ASP A 264 -3.43 33.82 0.10
CA ASP A 264 -4.64 34.59 -0.24
C ASP A 264 -5.87 33.93 0.37
N PRO A 265 -6.37 34.44 1.53
CA PRO A 265 -7.51 33.87 2.21
C PRO A 265 -8.86 34.05 1.47
N SER A 266 -8.89 34.86 0.40
CA SER A 266 -10.08 35.07 -0.42
C SER A 266 -10.31 33.97 -1.44
N VAL A 267 -9.29 33.12 -1.71
CA VAL A 267 -9.40 32.02 -2.67
C VAL A 267 -10.24 30.89 -2.11
N GLU A 268 -11.35 30.58 -2.79
CA GLU A 268 -12.19 29.44 -2.48
C GLU A 268 -11.64 28.14 -3.08
N ILE A 269 -11.65 27.07 -2.29
CA ILE A 269 -11.29 25.74 -2.76
C ILE A 269 -12.45 25.17 -3.58
N GLN A 270 -12.20 24.94 -4.87
CA GLN A 270 -13.14 24.25 -5.76
C GLN A 270 -12.72 22.79 -5.91
N LEU A 271 -13.53 21.88 -5.38
CA LEU A 271 -13.27 20.45 -5.50
C LEU A 271 -13.64 19.94 -6.88
N GLY A 272 -12.77 19.09 -7.45
CA GLY A 272 -13.10 18.34 -8.66
C GLY A 272 -14.26 17.36 -8.44
N PRO A 273 -14.90 16.82 -9.50
CA PRO A 273 -16.13 16.03 -9.39
C PRO A 273 -15.98 14.74 -8.55
N ASN A 274 -14.79 14.18 -8.50
CA ASN A 274 -14.49 12.95 -7.73
C ASN A 274 -13.83 13.24 -6.38
N ILE A 275 -13.66 14.50 -6.00
CA ILE A 275 -13.07 14.92 -4.73
C ILE A 275 -14.18 15.25 -3.75
N LYS A 276 -14.14 14.65 -2.56
CA LYS A 276 -15.07 14.90 -1.46
C LYS A 276 -14.31 15.16 -0.17
N ASP A 277 -14.87 16.03 0.65
CA ASP A 277 -14.34 16.26 1.99
C ASP A 277 -14.43 15.02 2.87
N TRP A 278 -13.59 14.98 3.89
CA TRP A 278 -13.69 14.02 4.97
C TRP A 278 -14.94 14.26 5.80
N PRO A 279 -15.68 13.21 6.20
CA PRO A 279 -16.73 13.36 7.17
C PRO A 279 -16.17 13.86 8.50
N GLN A 280 -17.01 14.48 9.32
CA GLN A 280 -16.62 14.85 10.67
C GLN A 280 -16.29 13.60 11.48
N MET A 281 -15.22 13.69 12.26
CA MET A 281 -14.75 12.62 13.14
C MET A 281 -15.00 13.03 14.59
N SER A 282 -15.73 12.20 15.33
CA SER A 282 -16.04 12.44 16.73
C SER A 282 -14.82 12.17 17.63
N ALA A 283 -14.73 12.87 18.73
CA ALA A 283 -13.75 12.60 19.79
C ALA A 283 -14.02 11.23 20.45
N LEU A 284 -13.00 10.65 21.07
CA LEU A 284 -13.17 9.38 21.80
C LEU A 284 -14.18 9.58 22.95
N PRO A 285 -15.25 8.79 23.04
CA PRO A 285 -16.22 8.87 24.12
C PRO A 285 -15.69 8.27 25.42
N GLU A 286 -16.36 8.55 26.54
CA GLU A 286 -16.00 7.99 27.86
C GLU A 286 -16.05 6.47 27.87
N ASN A 287 -17.14 5.91 27.37
CA ASN A 287 -17.38 4.47 27.23
C ASN A 287 -17.68 4.12 25.80
N MET A 288 -17.41 2.89 25.39
CA MET A 288 -17.62 2.48 24.00
C MET A 288 -18.26 1.09 23.90
N LEU A 289 -19.22 0.98 22.98
CA LEU A 289 -19.78 -0.30 22.54
C LEU A 289 -19.35 -0.56 21.10
N LEU A 290 -18.57 -1.59 20.90
CA LEU A 290 -18.08 -2.03 19.59
C LEU A 290 -18.85 -3.26 19.13
N LYS A 291 -19.31 -3.27 17.88
CA LYS A 291 -19.76 -4.49 17.21
C LYS A 291 -18.60 -5.10 16.44
N VAL A 292 -18.33 -6.38 16.63
CA VAL A 292 -17.38 -7.14 15.80
C VAL A 292 -18.05 -7.35 14.44
N VAL A 293 -17.53 -6.75 13.37
CA VAL A 293 -18.18 -6.78 12.05
C VAL A 293 -17.41 -7.57 11.01
N SER A 294 -16.24 -8.05 11.36
CA SER A 294 -15.45 -9.03 10.59
C SER A 294 -14.46 -9.77 11.47
N GLU A 295 -14.23 -11.02 11.17
CA GLU A 295 -13.31 -11.92 11.89
C GLU A 295 -12.47 -12.68 10.86
N ILE A 296 -11.16 -12.40 10.82
CA ILE A 296 -10.24 -12.87 9.78
C ILE A 296 -9.13 -13.71 10.42
N HIS A 297 -9.10 -14.98 10.10
CA HIS A 297 -8.16 -15.96 10.68
C HIS A 297 -6.95 -16.27 9.78
N ASP A 298 -6.83 -15.62 8.62
CA ASP A 298 -5.65 -15.79 7.78
C ASP A 298 -4.39 -15.34 8.54
N PRO A 299 -3.26 -16.05 8.38
CA PRO A 299 -2.01 -15.73 9.10
C PRO A 299 -1.54 -14.28 8.90
N VAL A 300 -1.80 -13.70 7.73
CA VAL A 300 -1.53 -12.30 7.40
C VAL A 300 -2.68 -11.75 6.57
N THR A 301 -3.15 -10.55 6.92
CA THR A 301 -4.12 -9.81 6.11
C THR A 301 -3.44 -8.60 5.48
N THR A 302 -3.39 -8.59 4.16
CA THR A 302 -2.73 -7.51 3.40
C THR A 302 -3.58 -6.25 3.35
N THR A 303 -2.94 -5.12 3.07
CA THR A 303 -3.67 -3.86 2.85
C THR A 303 -4.54 -3.89 1.60
N ASP A 304 -4.24 -4.72 0.60
CA ASP A 304 -5.07 -4.88 -0.59
C ASP A 304 -6.33 -5.74 -0.31
N GLU A 305 -6.31 -6.60 0.71
CA GLU A 305 -7.51 -7.27 1.23
C GLU A 305 -8.37 -6.33 2.08
N LEU A 306 -7.73 -5.46 2.87
CA LEU A 306 -8.43 -4.43 3.66
C LEU A 306 -9.07 -3.37 2.76
N ILE A 307 -8.38 -2.97 1.69
CA ILE A 307 -8.86 -2.04 0.66
C ILE A 307 -8.18 -2.31 -0.68
N PRO A 308 -8.89 -2.75 -1.72
CA PRO A 308 -8.32 -3.12 -3.02
C PRO A 308 -7.86 -1.87 -3.80
N SER A 309 -6.62 -1.45 -3.58
CA SER A 309 -6.08 -0.16 -4.00
C SER A 309 -6.02 0.03 -5.53
N GLY A 310 -5.90 -1.04 -6.31
CA GLY A 310 -5.92 -1.00 -7.78
C GLY A 310 -7.31 -0.66 -8.33
N GLU A 311 -8.32 -1.43 -7.94
CA GLU A 311 -9.71 -1.27 -8.40
C GLU A 311 -10.33 0.07 -7.99
N THR A 312 -9.88 0.62 -6.87
CA THR A 312 -10.45 1.81 -6.25
C THR A 312 -9.67 3.09 -6.54
N SER A 313 -8.77 3.05 -7.51
CA SER A 313 -7.87 4.18 -7.80
C SER A 313 -8.60 5.50 -8.10
N SER A 314 -9.77 5.44 -8.75
CA SER A 314 -10.61 6.61 -9.06
C SER A 314 -11.32 7.22 -7.84
N TYR A 315 -11.41 6.50 -6.72
CA TYR A 315 -12.07 6.95 -5.50
C TYR A 315 -11.12 7.48 -4.43
N ARG A 316 -9.80 7.54 -4.69
CA ARG A 316 -8.79 7.90 -3.67
C ARG A 316 -9.00 9.25 -3.00
N SER A 317 -9.60 10.21 -3.70
CA SER A 317 -9.94 11.53 -3.17
C SER A 317 -11.42 11.65 -2.75
N ASN A 318 -12.10 10.52 -2.60
CA ASN A 318 -13.48 10.44 -2.13
C ASN A 318 -13.57 9.43 -0.98
N PRO A 319 -13.36 9.86 0.27
CA PRO A 319 -13.27 8.95 1.43
C PRO A 319 -14.50 8.05 1.60
N LEU A 320 -15.68 8.61 1.39
CA LEU A 320 -16.94 7.88 1.50
C LEU A 320 -17.09 6.84 0.37
N GLY A 321 -16.79 7.25 -0.87
CA GLY A 321 -16.85 6.36 -2.02
C GLY A 321 -15.79 5.25 -1.95
N LEU A 322 -14.58 5.56 -1.47
CA LEU A 322 -13.53 4.59 -1.29
C LEU A 322 -13.87 3.54 -0.22
N ALA A 323 -14.48 3.99 0.88
CA ALA A 323 -14.82 3.12 2.00
C ALA A 323 -15.83 2.01 1.63
N GLU A 324 -16.65 2.21 0.58
CA GLU A 324 -17.59 1.18 0.07
C GLU A 324 -16.88 -0.11 -0.42
N PHE A 325 -15.60 -0.03 -0.68
CA PHE A 325 -14.79 -1.18 -1.11
C PHE A 325 -13.98 -1.83 0.02
N ALA A 326 -14.12 -1.34 1.26
CA ALA A 326 -13.39 -1.92 2.39
C ALA A 326 -13.75 -3.41 2.56
N LEU A 327 -12.72 -4.27 2.66
CA LEU A 327 -12.83 -5.73 2.77
C LEU A 327 -13.64 -6.42 1.65
N SER A 328 -13.94 -5.75 0.54
CA SER A 328 -14.81 -6.26 -0.52
C SER A 328 -14.36 -7.60 -1.11
N ARG A 329 -13.07 -7.90 -1.07
CA ARG A 329 -12.50 -9.18 -1.54
C ARG A 329 -12.49 -10.27 -0.46
N LYS A 330 -12.45 -9.87 0.82
CA LYS A 330 -12.28 -10.80 1.96
C LYS A 330 -13.59 -11.08 2.68
N ASP A 331 -14.34 -10.03 2.96
CA ASP A 331 -15.62 -10.07 3.64
C ASP A 331 -16.60 -9.04 3.03
N PRO A 332 -17.29 -9.38 1.93
CA PRO A 332 -18.17 -8.45 1.21
C PRO A 332 -19.30 -7.86 2.05
N GLU A 333 -19.69 -8.52 3.15
CA GLU A 333 -20.75 -8.04 4.04
C GLU A 333 -20.26 -7.01 5.07
N TYR A 334 -18.94 -6.83 5.22
CA TYR A 334 -18.32 -5.93 6.18
C TYR A 334 -18.92 -4.52 6.14
N VAL A 335 -18.99 -3.91 4.96
CA VAL A 335 -19.48 -2.53 4.77
C VAL A 335 -20.91 -2.38 5.29
N GLY A 336 -21.79 -3.33 4.97
CA GLY A 336 -23.17 -3.33 5.43
C GLY A 336 -23.29 -3.41 6.96
N ARG A 337 -22.54 -4.30 7.58
CA ARG A 337 -22.51 -4.49 9.03
C ARG A 337 -21.93 -3.26 9.76
N ALA A 338 -20.85 -2.66 9.23
CA ALA A 338 -20.25 -1.47 9.81
C ALA A 338 -21.21 -0.26 9.74
N LYS A 339 -21.85 -0.05 8.61
CA LYS A 339 -22.86 1.00 8.45
C LYS A 339 -24.07 0.82 9.38
N GLU A 340 -24.47 -0.41 9.64
CA GLU A 340 -25.61 -0.67 10.54
C GLU A 340 -25.31 -0.18 11.96
N ILE A 341 -24.16 -0.51 12.54
CA ILE A 341 -23.80 -0.01 13.87
C ILE A 341 -23.48 1.49 13.85
N GLN A 342 -22.97 2.04 12.75
CA GLN A 342 -22.72 3.48 12.60
C GLN A 342 -24.00 4.30 12.76
N LYS A 343 -25.19 3.77 12.42
CA LYS A 343 -26.47 4.44 12.63
C LYS A 343 -26.70 4.79 14.10
N ALA A 344 -26.25 3.93 15.04
CA ALA A 344 -26.37 4.21 16.46
C ALA A 344 -25.51 5.41 16.89
N GLN A 345 -24.29 5.53 16.35
CA GLN A 345 -23.41 6.67 16.60
C GLN A 345 -24.02 7.96 16.02
N LYS A 346 -24.48 7.93 14.78
CA LYS A 346 -25.11 9.08 14.14
C LYS A 346 -26.38 9.53 14.86
N ALA A 347 -27.14 8.60 15.42
CA ALA A 347 -28.32 8.92 16.21
C ALA A 347 -27.97 9.76 17.45
N ILE A 348 -26.95 9.33 18.23
CA ILE A 348 -26.55 10.10 19.42
C ILE A 348 -25.96 11.47 19.04
N GLU A 349 -25.19 11.56 17.95
CA GLU A 349 -24.66 12.83 17.45
C GLU A 349 -25.77 13.82 17.04
N ASN A 350 -26.93 13.32 16.61
CA ASN A 350 -28.11 14.09 16.28
C ASN A 350 -29.04 14.32 17.49
N GLY A 351 -28.66 13.89 18.70
CA GLY A 351 -29.52 13.98 19.89
C GLY A 351 -30.67 12.95 19.94
N GLU A 352 -30.55 11.88 19.14
CA GLU A 352 -31.53 10.80 19.06
C GLU A 352 -31.09 9.56 19.87
N CYS A 353 -32.03 8.68 20.15
CA CYS A 353 -31.73 7.46 20.89
C CYS A 353 -31.14 6.37 20.01
N ALA A 354 -29.89 5.92 20.31
CA ALA A 354 -29.21 4.86 19.60
C ALA A 354 -30.03 3.56 19.49
N GLY A 355 -30.71 3.16 20.56
CA GLY A 355 -31.56 1.97 20.59
C GLY A 355 -32.86 2.07 19.76
N LYS A 356 -33.29 3.29 19.36
CA LYS A 356 -34.34 3.46 18.37
C LYS A 356 -33.81 3.31 16.96
N ALA A 357 -32.64 3.85 16.69
CA ALA A 357 -31.98 3.72 15.39
C ALA A 357 -31.52 2.29 15.09
N VAL A 358 -31.00 1.61 16.12
CA VAL A 358 -30.53 0.21 16.04
C VAL A 358 -31.12 -0.57 17.23
N PRO A 359 -32.26 -1.26 17.07
CA PRO A 359 -32.96 -1.94 18.17
C PRO A 359 -32.10 -2.98 18.93
N GLU A 360 -31.16 -3.62 18.25
CA GLU A 360 -30.19 -4.54 18.86
C GLU A 360 -29.31 -3.83 19.90
N VAL A 361 -28.83 -2.63 19.59
CA VAL A 361 -28.07 -1.79 20.53
C VAL A 361 -28.88 -1.48 21.78
N GLY A 362 -30.17 -1.22 21.64
CA GLY A 362 -31.04 -0.99 22.79
C GLY A 362 -31.12 -2.18 23.75
N LYS A 363 -31.17 -3.40 23.21
CA LYS A 363 -31.16 -4.65 24.01
C LYS A 363 -29.80 -4.84 24.70
N VAL A 364 -28.70 -4.65 23.96
CA VAL A 364 -27.33 -4.78 24.48
C VAL A 364 -27.09 -3.75 25.61
N MET A 365 -27.47 -2.50 25.39
CA MET A 365 -27.37 -1.45 26.43
C MET A 365 -28.19 -1.77 27.68
N GLY A 366 -29.33 -2.45 27.54
CA GLY A 366 -30.10 -2.96 28.68
C GLY A 366 -29.35 -3.97 29.53
N VAL A 367 -28.44 -4.75 28.91
CA VAL A 367 -27.54 -5.67 29.62
C VAL A 367 -26.42 -4.91 30.32
N VAL A 368 -25.76 -4.00 29.59
CA VAL A 368 -24.66 -3.16 30.10
C VAL A 368 -25.09 -2.39 31.35
N LYS A 369 -26.25 -1.76 31.30
CA LYS A 369 -26.78 -0.93 32.41
C LYS A 369 -27.09 -1.71 33.71
N LYS A 370 -27.25 -3.02 33.67
CA LYS A 370 -27.43 -3.81 34.90
C LYS A 370 -26.18 -3.80 35.79
N THR A 371 -24.99 -3.76 35.14
CA THR A 371 -23.71 -3.74 35.84
C THR A 371 -23.12 -2.34 35.94
N PHE A 372 -23.34 -1.53 34.91
CA PHE A 372 -22.84 -0.15 34.78
C PHE A 372 -24.02 0.85 34.66
N PRO A 373 -24.73 1.14 35.74
CA PRO A 373 -25.96 1.93 35.71
C PRO A 373 -25.75 3.38 35.23
N ASP A 374 -24.55 3.93 35.42
CA ASP A 374 -24.21 5.31 35.06
C ASP A 374 -23.89 5.48 33.57
N VAL A 375 -23.81 4.37 32.82
CA VAL A 375 -23.61 4.41 31.37
C VAL A 375 -24.90 4.82 30.68
N GLY A 376 -24.83 5.94 29.96
CA GLY A 376 -26.00 6.54 29.31
C GLY A 376 -25.71 7.09 27.93
N HIS A 377 -26.66 7.83 27.40
CA HIS A 377 -26.62 8.42 26.07
C HIS A 377 -25.44 9.43 25.92
N ASP A 378 -25.15 10.18 26.99
CA ASP A 378 -24.23 11.31 26.95
C ASP A 378 -22.76 10.91 27.12
N ASN A 379 -22.48 9.70 27.60
CA ASN A 379 -21.12 9.21 27.87
C ASN A 379 -20.76 7.90 27.11
N MET A 380 -21.57 7.56 26.10
CA MET A 380 -21.41 6.33 25.33
C MET A 380 -21.16 6.60 23.86
N GLY A 381 -20.21 5.89 23.26
CA GLY A 381 -20.03 5.84 21.80
C GLY A 381 -20.32 4.45 21.24
N PHE A 382 -20.66 4.42 19.97
CA PHE A 382 -21.00 3.21 19.23
C PHE A 382 -20.15 3.09 17.97
N GLY A 383 -19.69 1.90 17.64
CA GLY A 383 -18.96 1.69 16.41
C GLY A 383 -18.60 0.25 16.14
N SER A 384 -17.78 0.06 15.14
CA SER A 384 -17.33 -1.25 14.70
C SER A 384 -15.88 -1.54 15.07
N THR A 385 -15.57 -2.82 15.15
CA THR A 385 -14.21 -3.36 15.20
C THR A 385 -14.09 -4.57 14.28
N ILE A 386 -12.88 -4.85 13.83
CA ILE A 386 -12.55 -6.13 13.19
C ILE A 386 -11.56 -6.88 14.06
N PHE A 387 -11.58 -8.20 13.94
CA PHE A 387 -10.47 -9.05 14.36
C PHE A 387 -9.71 -9.53 13.13
N ALA A 388 -8.39 -9.52 13.19
CA ALA A 388 -7.52 -10.18 12.21
C ALA A 388 -6.22 -10.62 12.89
N VAL A 389 -5.70 -11.81 12.56
CA VAL A 389 -4.49 -12.37 13.18
C VAL A 389 -3.31 -11.38 13.05
N LYS A 390 -2.98 -10.97 11.83
CA LYS A 390 -1.84 -10.05 11.55
C LYS A 390 -2.17 -9.10 10.39
N PRO A 391 -2.97 -8.05 10.63
CA PRO A 391 -3.38 -7.13 9.58
C PRO A 391 -2.33 -6.08 9.24
N GLY A 392 -2.40 -5.58 7.98
CA GLY A 392 -1.74 -4.35 7.55
C GLY A 392 -0.42 -4.52 6.81
N ASP A 393 -0.15 -5.69 6.26
CA ASP A 393 0.97 -5.87 5.35
C ASP A 393 0.67 -5.25 3.99
N GLY A 394 1.58 -4.42 3.49
CA GLY A 394 1.43 -3.75 2.20
C GLY A 394 1.65 -2.23 2.24
N SER A 395 1.21 -1.52 1.20
CA SER A 395 1.47 -0.09 1.02
C SER A 395 0.26 0.83 1.23
N ALA A 396 -0.97 0.35 1.04
CA ALA A 396 -2.19 1.15 1.17
C ALA A 396 -2.68 1.31 2.62
N ARG A 397 -1.75 1.36 3.57
CA ARG A 397 -2.01 1.35 5.04
C ARG A 397 -2.89 2.49 5.51
N GLY A 398 -2.66 3.71 4.99
CA GLY A 398 -3.47 4.88 5.33
C GLY A 398 -4.93 4.70 4.92
N GLN A 399 -5.17 4.22 3.70
CA GLN A 399 -6.51 3.97 3.18
C GLN A 399 -7.18 2.78 3.89
N ALA A 400 -6.43 1.72 4.21
CA ALA A 400 -6.94 0.59 4.97
C ALA A 400 -7.49 0.99 6.35
N ALA A 401 -6.85 1.95 7.04
CA ALA A 401 -7.33 2.50 8.30
C ALA A 401 -8.47 3.51 8.09
N SER A 402 -8.30 4.48 7.17
CA SER A 402 -9.27 5.54 6.98
C SER A 402 -10.63 5.03 6.51
N CYS A 403 -10.67 4.03 5.63
CA CYS A 403 -11.93 3.45 5.16
C CYS A 403 -12.74 2.82 6.29
N GLN A 404 -12.08 2.14 7.22
CA GLN A 404 -12.73 1.60 8.41
C GLN A 404 -13.27 2.74 9.30
N LYS A 405 -12.48 3.78 9.55
CA LYS A 405 -12.91 4.94 10.35
C LYS A 405 -14.11 5.63 9.75
N VAL A 406 -14.12 5.87 8.44
CA VAL A 406 -15.22 6.50 7.70
C VAL A 406 -16.53 5.71 7.83
N LEU A 407 -16.44 4.38 7.94
CA LEU A 407 -17.57 3.47 8.17
C LEU A 407 -17.94 3.31 9.66
N GLY A 408 -17.36 4.12 10.54
CA GLY A 408 -17.65 4.05 11.98
C GLY A 408 -16.76 3.04 12.73
N GLY A 409 -15.61 2.68 12.18
CA GLY A 409 -14.61 1.87 12.86
C GLY A 409 -13.90 2.66 13.97
N TRP A 410 -13.81 2.07 15.17
CA TRP A 410 -13.13 2.68 16.31
C TRP A 410 -11.94 1.87 16.81
N ALA A 411 -11.86 0.61 16.45
CA ALA A 411 -10.78 -0.25 16.86
C ALA A 411 -10.46 -1.32 15.81
N ASN A 412 -9.25 -1.83 15.86
CA ASN A 412 -8.90 -3.15 15.34
C ASN A 412 -8.41 -3.99 16.53
N ILE A 413 -8.75 -5.28 16.53
CA ILE A 413 -8.22 -6.25 17.48
C ILE A 413 -7.37 -7.23 16.67
N ALA A 414 -6.13 -7.45 17.09
CA ALA A 414 -5.19 -8.33 16.37
C ALA A 414 -4.35 -9.15 17.36
N ASN A 415 -3.79 -10.28 16.94
CA ASN A 415 -2.73 -10.93 17.71
C ASN A 415 -1.41 -10.17 17.55
N GLU A 416 -1.15 -9.66 16.34
CA GLU A 416 0.00 -8.82 16.03
C GLU A 416 -0.34 -7.89 14.85
N TYR A 417 0.30 -6.74 14.77
CA TYR A 417 0.23 -5.89 13.58
C TYR A 417 1.39 -6.20 12.63
N ALA A 418 1.12 -6.44 11.37
CA ALA A 418 2.12 -6.78 10.36
C ALA A 418 3.22 -5.71 10.24
N THR A 419 2.88 -4.45 10.46
CA THR A 419 3.85 -3.34 10.47
C THR A 419 3.50 -2.29 11.53
N LYS A 420 4.52 -1.68 12.13
CA LYS A 420 4.34 -0.49 12.98
C LYS A 420 3.60 0.64 12.26
N ARG A 421 3.79 0.76 10.94
CA ARG A 421 3.15 1.79 10.12
C ARG A 421 1.63 1.63 10.03
N TYR A 422 1.11 0.40 9.95
CA TYR A 422 -0.34 0.21 9.95
C TYR A 422 -0.94 0.57 11.32
N ARG A 423 -0.29 0.15 12.42
CA ARG A 423 -0.67 0.58 13.78
C ARG A 423 -0.71 2.11 13.90
N SER A 424 0.34 2.80 13.44
CA SER A 424 0.38 4.27 13.46
C SER A 424 -0.71 4.90 12.59
N ASN A 425 -1.08 4.29 11.45
CA ASN A 425 -2.20 4.78 10.66
C ASN A 425 -3.55 4.62 11.37
N LEU A 426 -3.77 3.53 12.10
CA LEU A 426 -4.96 3.41 12.96
C LEU A 426 -5.03 4.55 13.99
N ILE A 427 -3.93 4.81 14.68
CA ILE A 427 -3.81 5.90 15.66
C ILE A 427 -4.09 7.26 15.01
N ASN A 428 -3.51 7.55 13.85
CA ASN A 428 -3.73 8.79 13.11
C ASN A 428 -5.20 9.02 12.73
N TRP A 429 -5.96 7.94 12.58
CA TRP A 429 -7.41 8.00 12.39
C TRP A 429 -8.21 7.88 13.69
N GLY A 430 -7.55 8.00 14.85
CA GLY A 430 -8.19 7.92 16.16
C GLY A 430 -8.81 6.55 16.47
N MET A 431 -8.27 5.51 15.86
CA MET A 431 -8.69 4.14 16.10
C MET A 431 -7.78 3.47 17.12
N LEU A 432 -8.34 2.60 17.95
CA LEU A 432 -7.65 1.87 18.99
C LEU A 432 -7.01 0.59 18.44
N PRO A 433 -5.67 0.48 18.38
CA PRO A 433 -4.98 -0.69 17.87
C PRO A 433 -4.77 -1.73 18.97
N PHE A 434 -5.83 -2.42 19.35
CA PHE A 434 -5.79 -3.43 20.39
C PHE A 434 -5.04 -4.70 19.96
N ILE A 435 -4.45 -5.37 20.95
CA ILE A 435 -3.81 -6.67 20.83
C ILE A 435 -4.52 -7.62 21.81
N ILE A 436 -4.76 -8.84 21.35
CA ILE A 436 -5.24 -9.97 22.14
C ILE A 436 -4.26 -11.15 21.99
N ASP A 437 -4.01 -11.88 23.06
CA ASP A 437 -3.13 -13.04 23.03
C ASP A 437 -3.68 -14.12 22.08
N GLU A 438 -2.79 -14.90 21.50
CA GLU A 438 -3.18 -16.04 20.66
C GLU A 438 -3.98 -17.07 21.47
N GLY A 439 -4.98 -17.66 20.85
CA GLY A 439 -5.84 -18.66 21.48
C GLY A 439 -7.28 -18.56 21.01
N GLU A 440 -8.19 -19.16 21.80
CA GLU A 440 -9.62 -19.06 21.54
C GLU A 440 -10.12 -17.64 21.86
N LEU A 441 -10.77 -17.01 20.88
CA LEU A 441 -11.31 -15.66 21.04
C LEU A 441 -12.53 -15.68 21.98
N PRO A 442 -12.64 -14.71 22.92
CA PRO A 442 -13.79 -14.61 23.81
C PRO A 442 -15.07 -14.13 23.08
N PHE A 443 -14.93 -13.65 21.86
CA PHE A 443 -16.00 -13.11 21.01
C PHE A 443 -16.01 -13.79 19.63
N LYS A 444 -17.08 -13.58 18.90
CA LYS A 444 -17.25 -14.00 17.51
C LYS A 444 -17.74 -12.83 16.66
N ASN A 445 -17.73 -13.02 15.33
CA ASN A 445 -18.35 -12.08 14.42
C ASN A 445 -19.79 -11.80 14.82
N LEU A 446 -20.19 -10.53 14.83
CA LEU A 446 -21.46 -9.95 15.25
C LEU A 446 -21.66 -9.80 16.78
N ASP A 447 -20.77 -10.29 17.62
CA ASP A 447 -20.81 -10.02 19.06
C ASP A 447 -20.54 -8.53 19.37
N TYR A 448 -21.01 -8.11 20.53
CA TYR A 448 -20.77 -6.77 21.05
C TYR A 448 -19.71 -6.79 22.15
N ILE A 449 -18.80 -5.85 22.10
CA ILE A 449 -17.73 -5.64 23.09
C ILE A 449 -17.96 -4.29 23.76
N PHE A 450 -18.13 -4.28 25.06
CA PHE A 450 -18.24 -3.08 25.87
C PHE A 450 -16.89 -2.74 26.50
N LEU A 451 -16.47 -1.49 26.36
CA LEU A 451 -15.24 -0.90 26.92
C LEU A 451 -15.62 0.21 27.89
N PRO A 452 -15.63 -0.03 29.20
CA PRO A 452 -15.87 1.01 30.19
C PRO A 452 -14.67 1.94 30.31
N GLU A 453 -14.91 3.21 30.62
CA GLU A 453 -13.92 4.24 30.92
C GLU A 453 -12.73 4.29 29.92
N ILE A 454 -12.97 3.95 28.67
CA ILE A 454 -11.90 3.84 27.66
C ILE A 454 -11.14 5.16 27.46
N ARG A 455 -11.86 6.30 27.49
CA ARG A 455 -11.24 7.61 27.39
C ARG A 455 -10.25 7.85 28.53
N LYS A 456 -10.67 7.64 29.76
CA LYS A 456 -9.85 7.77 30.95
C LYS A 456 -8.64 6.84 30.92
N ALA A 457 -8.82 5.59 30.46
CA ALA A 457 -7.72 4.64 30.33
C ALA A 457 -6.66 5.10 29.34
N ILE A 458 -7.05 5.74 28.22
CA ILE A 458 -6.11 6.35 27.26
C ILE A 458 -5.43 7.58 27.87
N GLU A 459 -6.16 8.46 28.58
CA GLU A 459 -5.61 9.63 29.25
C GLU A 459 -4.56 9.24 30.31
N GLU A 460 -4.81 8.18 31.05
CA GLU A 460 -3.89 7.63 32.07
C GLU A 460 -2.73 6.81 31.49
N GLY A 461 -2.71 6.57 30.15
CA GLY A 461 -1.67 5.79 29.48
C GLY A 461 -1.65 4.31 29.85
N LYS A 462 -2.80 3.70 30.12
CA LYS A 462 -2.92 2.27 30.41
C LYS A 462 -2.52 1.42 29.20
N HIS A 463 -1.94 0.27 29.47
CA HIS A 463 -1.56 -0.75 28.47
C HIS A 463 -2.51 -1.92 28.43
N GLU A 464 -3.30 -2.13 29.49
CA GLU A 464 -4.30 -3.16 29.61
C GLU A 464 -5.67 -2.52 29.83
N PHE A 465 -6.66 -3.04 29.12
CA PHE A 465 -8.02 -2.49 29.08
C PHE A 465 -9.00 -3.59 29.41
N GLU A 466 -9.82 -3.33 30.40
CA GLU A 466 -10.95 -4.20 30.73
C GLU A 466 -12.00 -4.12 29.63
N ALA A 467 -12.44 -5.25 29.14
CA ALA A 467 -13.44 -5.36 28.09
C ALA A 467 -14.46 -6.46 28.44
N TYR A 468 -15.66 -6.33 27.94
CA TYR A 468 -16.73 -7.30 28.19
C TYR A 468 -17.41 -7.71 26.89
N VAL A 469 -17.45 -8.99 26.60
CA VAL A 469 -18.35 -9.51 25.55
C VAL A 469 -19.77 -9.56 26.11
N VAL A 470 -20.70 -8.93 25.39
CA VAL A 470 -22.12 -8.95 25.77
C VAL A 470 -22.79 -10.15 25.10
N LYS A 471 -23.03 -11.19 25.86
CA LYS A 471 -23.55 -12.46 25.36
C LYS A 471 -24.52 -13.09 26.34
N ASP A 472 -25.59 -13.69 25.83
CA ASP A 472 -26.61 -14.43 26.62
C ASP A 472 -27.18 -13.61 27.79
N GLY A 473 -27.34 -12.30 27.61
CA GLY A 473 -27.85 -11.39 28.62
C GLY A 473 -26.91 -11.07 29.77
N SER A 474 -25.61 -11.39 29.63
CA SER A 474 -24.55 -11.19 30.61
C SER A 474 -23.34 -10.46 30.00
N LEU A 475 -22.47 -9.96 30.88
CA LEU A 475 -21.17 -9.38 30.55
C LEU A 475 -20.07 -10.37 30.90
N ASN A 476 -19.30 -10.82 29.93
CA ASN A 476 -18.20 -11.76 30.11
C ASN A 476 -16.86 -10.99 29.99
N PRO A 477 -16.10 -10.86 31.09
CA PRO A 477 -14.90 -10.03 31.11
C PRO A 477 -13.76 -10.70 30.35
N PHE A 478 -12.94 -9.87 29.70
CA PHE A 478 -11.65 -10.24 29.13
C PHE A 478 -10.74 -9.01 29.05
N THR A 479 -9.47 -9.19 28.71
CA THR A 479 -8.49 -8.11 28.66
C THR A 479 -8.02 -7.88 27.23
N LEU A 480 -8.02 -6.63 26.81
CA LEU A 480 -7.32 -6.16 25.60
C LEU A 480 -6.04 -5.45 26.00
N LYS A 481 -5.02 -5.54 25.16
CA LYS A 481 -3.73 -4.87 25.37
C LYS A 481 -3.48 -3.83 24.28
N MET A 482 -2.62 -2.85 24.59
CA MET A 482 -2.13 -1.89 23.60
C MET A 482 -0.67 -1.55 23.91
N GLY A 483 0.18 -1.50 22.90
CA GLY A 483 1.55 -1.08 23.04
C GLY A 483 1.66 0.42 23.45
N GLU A 484 2.83 0.84 23.89
CA GLU A 484 3.08 2.23 24.27
C GLU A 484 2.60 3.24 23.24
N LEU A 485 2.01 4.31 23.73
CA LEU A 485 1.59 5.49 22.97
C LEU A 485 2.42 6.67 23.41
N THR A 486 2.88 7.49 22.49
CA THR A 486 3.43 8.81 22.79
C THR A 486 2.32 9.75 23.27
N ASP A 487 2.69 10.89 23.86
CA ASP A 487 1.72 11.90 24.29
C ASP A 487 0.89 12.40 23.11
N ASP A 488 1.52 12.66 21.95
CA ASP A 488 0.84 13.07 20.74
C ASP A 488 -0.12 11.99 20.22
N GLU A 489 0.27 10.72 20.23
CA GLU A 489 -0.58 9.60 19.82
C GLU A 489 -1.83 9.48 20.71
N ARG A 490 -1.68 9.69 22.03
CA ARG A 490 -2.82 9.73 22.96
C ARG A 490 -3.78 10.87 22.62
N GLU A 491 -3.24 12.09 22.46
CA GLU A 491 -4.04 13.26 22.09
C GLU A 491 -4.77 13.09 20.76
N ILE A 492 -4.14 12.48 19.75
CA ILE A 492 -4.77 12.19 18.46
C ILE A 492 -5.97 11.25 18.65
N ILE A 493 -5.81 10.18 19.42
CA ILE A 493 -6.90 9.24 19.73
C ILE A 493 -8.04 9.95 20.47
N LEU A 494 -7.71 10.72 21.52
CA LEU A 494 -8.69 11.45 22.32
C LEU A 494 -9.49 12.47 21.50
N LYS A 495 -8.83 13.15 20.54
CA LYS A 495 -9.49 14.12 19.63
C LYS A 495 -10.19 13.45 18.44
N GLY A 496 -10.07 12.13 18.27
CA GLY A 496 -10.75 11.32 17.27
C GLY A 496 -10.01 11.14 15.95
N CYS A 497 -9.03 12.00 15.62
CA CYS A 497 -8.10 11.81 14.50
C CYS A 497 -7.04 12.91 14.44
N LEU A 498 -5.99 12.69 13.64
CA LEU A 498 -4.92 13.65 13.39
C LEU A 498 -5.41 14.98 12.77
N ILE A 499 -6.49 14.94 11.96
CA ILE A 499 -7.10 16.14 11.38
C ILE A 499 -7.61 17.04 12.51
N ASN A 500 -8.34 16.46 13.46
CA ASN A 500 -8.87 17.20 14.61
C ASN A 500 -7.75 17.69 15.55
N TYR A 501 -6.69 16.87 15.72
CA TYR A 501 -5.52 17.24 16.53
C TYR A 501 -4.86 18.50 16.01
N ASN A 502 -4.69 18.63 14.68
CA ASN A 502 -4.07 19.79 14.04
C ASN A 502 -5.02 20.97 13.77
N ARG A 503 -6.31 20.80 14.00
CA ARG A 503 -7.27 21.91 13.88
C ARG A 503 -7.07 22.90 15.04
N LYS A 504 -6.60 24.10 14.71
CA LYS A 504 -6.44 25.21 15.64
C LYS A 504 -7.78 25.89 15.91
#